data_8c8ac1971909ad52c8f1e2fc94fc2e4f
#
_entry.id   8c8ac1971909ad52c8f1e2fc94fc2e4f
#
_cell.length_a   1.000
_cell.length_b   1.000
_cell.length_c   1.000
_cell.angle_alpha   90.00
_cell.angle_beta   90.00
_cell.angle_gamma   90.00
#
_symmetry.space_group_name_H-M   'P 1'
#
loop_
_entity.id
_entity.type
_entity.pdbx_description
1 polymer ?
#
loop_
_entity_poly.entity_id
_entity_poly.type
_entity_poly.pdbx_seq_one_letter_code
_entity_poly.pdbx_strand_id
1 'polypeptide(L)'
;MIFKEYAIDPTIIKNWNKCRVFLSPFGVENGRQISSFPKYKKWKDLLIRNLDAKQREKLKIVEYLTIKRNHEKSFIIKSRSYINSKEWIENAEREQSTKPFQAVISSESAIYTHDNFIIDHEFSDLHELMDANVNTPICRNINDLTHHVTSLLDQSRTIIFVDPYFYGTKKKFLNPLEEFLKIIAVNPLSLGRVSIQYHHNDGGRIGDPTSTHNVDEISNKWGRAISSI
;
A
#
# COMPACT_ATOMS: atom_id res chain seq x y z
N MET A 1 7.05 7.66 -5.02
CA MET A 1 6.18 6.57 -4.46
C MET A 1 4.82 7.17 -4.19
N ILE A 2 3.73 6.53 -4.60
CA ILE A 2 2.36 7.10 -4.51
C ILE A 2 1.89 7.25 -3.06
N PHE A 3 2.37 6.43 -2.16
CA PHE A 3 2.10 6.57 -0.73
C PHE A 3 3.32 6.19 0.11
N LYS A 4 3.35 6.71 1.31
CA LYS A 4 4.36 6.45 2.33
C LYS A 4 3.86 5.43 3.34
N GLU A 5 4.75 4.55 3.80
CA GLU A 5 4.44 3.50 4.77
C GLU A 5 4.92 3.89 6.17
N TYR A 6 4.03 3.79 7.14
CA TYR A 6 4.27 4.17 8.54
C TYR A 6 4.06 2.98 9.45
N ALA A 7 4.86 2.85 10.49
CA ALA A 7 4.62 1.90 11.56
C ALA A 7 4.03 2.62 12.78
N ILE A 8 2.95 2.09 13.35
CA ILE A 8 2.32 2.64 14.57
C ILE A 8 2.29 1.55 15.62
N ASP A 9 2.88 1.82 16.78
CA ASP A 9 2.76 0.95 17.94
C ASP A 9 1.30 0.92 18.40
N PRO A 10 0.61 -0.24 18.35
CA PRO A 10 -0.77 -0.32 18.77
C PRO A 10 -0.98 -0.01 20.25
N THR A 11 0.06 -0.10 21.08
CA THR A 11 -0.03 0.07 22.54
C THR A 11 -0.13 1.53 22.97
N ILE A 12 0.23 2.51 22.13
CA ILE A 12 0.06 3.94 22.42
C ILE A 12 -1.39 4.40 22.32
N ILE A 13 -2.23 3.61 21.64
CA ILE A 13 -3.65 3.92 21.45
C ILE A 13 -4.44 3.40 22.65
N LYS A 14 -4.64 4.24 23.65
CA LYS A 14 -5.29 3.87 24.92
C LYS A 14 -6.80 4.07 24.95
N ASN A 15 -7.33 4.99 24.14
CA ASN A 15 -8.75 5.38 24.15
C ASN A 15 -9.19 5.90 22.77
N TRP A 16 -10.48 6.25 22.67
CA TRP A 16 -11.08 6.76 21.44
C TRP A 16 -10.39 8.03 20.88
N ASN A 17 -10.04 8.96 21.76
CA ASN A 17 -9.39 10.21 21.32
C ASN A 17 -8.02 9.94 20.70
N LYS A 18 -7.19 9.14 21.37
CA LYS A 18 -5.88 8.70 20.83
C LYS A 18 -6.06 7.91 19.54
N CYS A 19 -7.09 7.04 19.45
CA CYS A 19 -7.38 6.28 18.24
C CYS A 19 -7.67 7.22 17.04
N ARG A 20 -8.48 8.24 17.25
CA ARG A 20 -8.75 9.24 16.21
C ARG A 20 -7.50 10.03 15.83
N VAL A 21 -6.78 10.55 16.82
CA VAL A 21 -5.58 11.36 16.57
C VAL A 21 -4.56 10.59 15.75
N PHE A 22 -4.24 9.36 16.17
CA PHE A 22 -3.21 8.57 15.49
C PHE A 22 -3.65 7.98 14.14
N LEU A 23 -4.94 7.75 13.91
CA LEU A 23 -5.38 7.07 12.69
C LEU A 23 -6.04 7.98 11.66
N SER A 24 -6.53 9.17 12.04
CA SER A 24 -7.20 10.07 11.09
C SER A 24 -6.31 10.50 9.92
N PRO A 25 -5.01 10.76 10.08
CA PRO A 25 -4.16 11.20 8.97
C PRO A 25 -3.89 10.14 7.90
N PHE A 26 -4.23 8.88 8.17
CA PHE A 26 -3.90 7.76 7.30
C PHE A 26 -5.06 7.39 6.38
N GLY A 27 -4.74 7.13 5.14
CA GLY A 27 -5.62 6.72 4.05
C GLY A 27 -4.90 6.87 2.72
N VAL A 28 -5.35 6.14 1.70
CA VAL A 28 -4.77 6.23 0.35
C VAL A 28 -4.89 7.66 -0.19
N GLU A 29 -6.00 8.34 0.10
CA GLU A 29 -6.24 9.73 -0.33
C GLU A 29 -5.21 10.70 0.23
N ASN A 30 -4.69 10.42 1.43
CA ASN A 30 -3.66 11.23 2.09
C ASN A 30 -2.23 10.82 1.71
N GLY A 31 -2.06 9.79 0.87
CA GLY A 31 -0.76 9.23 0.53
C GLY A 31 -0.03 8.58 1.72
N ARG A 32 -0.73 8.22 2.77
CA ARG A 32 -0.19 7.68 4.02
C ARG A 32 -0.87 6.37 4.37
N GLN A 33 -0.09 5.31 4.52
CA GLN A 33 -0.63 4.00 4.92
C GLN A 33 0.12 3.43 6.11
N ILE A 34 -0.63 2.77 6.98
CA ILE A 34 -0.10 2.08 8.16
C ILE A 34 0.35 0.69 7.74
N SER A 35 1.56 0.34 8.08
CA SER A 35 2.10 -1.00 7.87
C SER A 35 1.31 -2.06 8.63
N SER A 36 1.08 -3.21 8.01
CA SER A 36 0.62 -4.42 8.70
C SER A 36 1.77 -5.04 9.51
N PHE A 37 2.09 -4.43 10.64
CA PHE A 37 3.25 -4.75 11.46
C PHE A 37 2.94 -4.69 12.96
N PRO A 38 2.74 -5.83 13.62
CA PRO A 38 2.52 -7.17 13.05
C PRO A 38 1.32 -7.25 12.10
N LYS A 39 1.01 -8.45 11.55
CA LYS A 39 -0.20 -8.63 10.72
C LYS A 39 -1.41 -7.93 11.34
N TYR A 40 -2.22 -7.27 10.52
CA TYR A 40 -3.33 -6.43 10.98
C TYR A 40 -4.19 -7.04 12.10
N LYS A 41 -4.52 -8.34 12.02
CA LYS A 41 -5.31 -9.01 13.06
C LYS A 41 -4.61 -8.91 14.42
N LYS A 42 -3.31 -9.26 14.46
CA LYS A 42 -2.51 -9.21 15.68
C LYS A 42 -2.31 -7.78 16.18
N TRP A 43 -2.06 -6.83 15.26
CA TRP A 43 -1.95 -5.41 15.58
C TRP A 43 -3.24 -4.90 16.25
N LYS A 44 -4.40 -5.22 15.65
CA LYS A 44 -5.72 -4.89 16.24
C LYS A 44 -5.93 -5.53 17.60
N ASP A 45 -5.57 -6.81 17.76
CA ASP A 45 -5.72 -7.51 19.04
C ASP A 45 -4.82 -6.93 20.13
N LEU A 46 -3.61 -6.49 19.79
CA LEU A 46 -2.71 -5.77 20.71
C LEU A 46 -3.33 -4.42 21.12
N LEU A 47 -3.84 -3.64 20.18
CA LEU A 47 -4.53 -2.40 20.48
C LEU A 47 -5.70 -2.63 21.41
N ILE A 48 -6.63 -3.54 21.11
CA ILE A 48 -7.82 -3.80 21.90
C ILE A 48 -7.49 -4.23 23.34
N ARG A 49 -6.44 -5.05 23.51
CA ARG A 49 -5.98 -5.49 24.83
C ARG A 49 -5.44 -4.34 25.68
N ASN A 50 -4.80 -3.35 25.05
CA ASN A 50 -4.21 -2.20 25.72
C ASN A 50 -5.16 -1.01 25.90
N LEU A 51 -6.42 -1.13 25.45
CA LEU A 51 -7.41 -0.07 25.63
C LEU A 51 -7.82 0.09 27.10
N ASP A 52 -7.60 1.28 27.63
CA ASP A 52 -8.20 1.74 28.86
C ASP A 52 -9.57 2.39 28.56
N ALA A 53 -10.55 1.55 28.20
CA ALA A 53 -11.83 2.01 27.67
C ALA A 53 -12.97 1.06 28.07
N LYS A 54 -14.16 1.64 28.28
CA LYS A 54 -15.39 0.88 28.51
C LYS A 54 -15.80 0.09 27.26
N GLN A 55 -16.57 -0.97 27.42
CA GLN A 55 -17.00 -1.86 26.34
C GLN A 55 -17.62 -1.12 25.15
N ARG A 56 -18.45 -0.11 25.38
CA ARG A 56 -19.07 0.70 24.31
C ARG A 56 -18.01 1.44 23.47
N GLU A 57 -16.98 1.97 24.12
CA GLU A 57 -15.89 2.67 23.45
C GLU A 57 -15.01 1.69 22.63
N LYS A 58 -14.76 0.49 23.17
CA LYS A 58 -14.06 -0.58 22.45
C LYS A 58 -14.78 -0.95 21.15
N LEU A 59 -16.10 -1.09 21.18
CA LEU A 59 -16.90 -1.36 19.98
C LEU A 59 -16.79 -0.23 18.96
N LYS A 60 -16.86 1.03 19.39
CA LYS A 60 -16.68 2.19 18.52
C LYS A 60 -15.30 2.22 17.85
N ILE A 61 -14.25 1.88 18.60
CA ILE A 61 -12.89 1.77 18.03
C ILE A 61 -12.81 0.65 17.00
N VAL A 62 -13.40 -0.51 17.27
CA VAL A 62 -13.42 -1.64 16.32
C VAL A 62 -14.13 -1.27 15.03
N GLU A 63 -15.25 -0.58 15.10
CA GLU A 63 -16.00 -0.07 13.95
C GLU A 63 -15.15 0.91 13.14
N TYR A 64 -14.53 1.87 13.80
CA TYR A 64 -13.64 2.84 13.15
C TYR A 64 -12.44 2.17 12.45
N LEU A 65 -11.81 1.20 13.09
CA LEU A 65 -10.73 0.41 12.46
C LEU A 65 -11.21 -0.34 11.22
N THR A 66 -12.45 -0.79 11.23
CA THR A 66 -13.06 -1.48 10.08
C THR A 66 -13.24 -0.51 8.91
N ILE A 67 -13.72 0.71 9.17
CA ILE A 67 -13.85 1.78 8.17
C ILE A 67 -12.47 2.15 7.63
N LYS A 68 -11.51 2.44 8.50
CA LYS A 68 -10.13 2.79 8.12
C LYS A 68 -9.49 1.73 7.22
N ARG A 69 -9.70 0.46 7.51
CA ARG A 69 -9.14 -0.63 6.72
C ARG A 69 -9.87 -0.84 5.40
N ASN A 70 -11.19 -0.90 5.42
CA ASN A 70 -11.98 -1.38 4.28
C ASN A 70 -12.35 -0.27 3.30
N HIS A 71 -12.64 0.92 3.80
CA HIS A 71 -13.05 2.07 2.98
C HIS A 71 -11.88 2.99 2.67
N GLU A 72 -11.19 3.48 3.67
CA GLU A 72 -10.10 4.43 3.49
C GLU A 72 -8.77 3.77 3.08
N LYS A 73 -8.69 2.41 3.09
CA LYS A 73 -7.48 1.66 2.75
C LYS A 73 -6.24 2.14 3.51
N SER A 74 -6.43 2.52 4.78
CA SER A 74 -5.36 3.06 5.62
C SER A 74 -4.28 2.03 5.99
N PHE A 75 -4.56 0.73 5.85
CA PHE A 75 -3.62 -0.35 6.19
C PHE A 75 -3.11 -1.08 4.96
N ILE A 76 -1.80 -1.27 4.91
CA ILE A 76 -1.12 -2.09 3.91
C ILE A 76 -1.56 -3.55 4.08
N ILE A 77 -1.86 -4.23 2.97
CA ILE A 77 -2.32 -5.63 3.00
C ILE A 77 -1.16 -6.57 3.28
N LYS A 78 -0.02 -6.35 2.62
CA LYS A 78 1.18 -7.17 2.77
C LYS A 78 1.83 -6.90 4.12
N SER A 79 1.99 -7.93 4.94
CA SER A 79 2.64 -7.79 6.24
C SER A 79 4.16 -7.86 6.12
N ARG A 80 4.84 -7.10 6.97
CA ARG A 80 6.29 -7.21 7.17
C ARG A 80 6.65 -8.38 8.10
N SER A 81 7.94 -8.72 8.12
CA SER A 81 8.48 -9.73 9.03
C SER A 81 8.35 -9.28 10.49
N TYR A 82 7.91 -10.17 11.36
CA TYR A 82 7.69 -9.88 12.78
C TYR A 82 8.07 -11.10 13.64
N ILE A 83 8.95 -10.88 14.60
CA ILE A 83 9.39 -11.91 15.55
C ILE A 83 8.54 -11.79 16.81
N ASN A 84 7.76 -12.83 17.11
CA ASN A 84 6.78 -12.81 18.21
C ASN A 84 7.41 -12.79 19.61
N SER A 85 8.65 -13.25 19.74
CA SER A 85 9.41 -13.27 21.01
C SER A 85 10.12 -11.95 21.33
N LYS A 86 10.05 -10.98 20.42
CA LYS A 86 10.63 -9.65 20.60
C LYS A 86 9.55 -8.60 20.87
N GLU A 87 9.93 -7.55 21.57
CA GLU A 87 9.08 -6.38 21.75
C GLU A 87 8.76 -5.71 20.42
N TRP A 88 7.64 -4.95 20.38
CA TRP A 88 7.20 -4.30 19.16
C TRP A 88 8.27 -3.35 18.61
N ILE A 89 8.90 -2.58 19.51
CA ILE A 89 9.90 -1.59 19.13
C ILE A 89 11.17 -2.24 18.57
N GLU A 90 11.67 -3.33 19.16
CA GLU A 90 12.82 -4.05 18.64
C GLU A 90 12.58 -4.60 17.23
N ASN A 91 11.34 -5.04 16.98
CA ASN A 91 10.93 -5.45 15.65
C ASN A 91 10.92 -4.27 14.68
N ALA A 92 10.45 -3.08 15.11
CA ALA A 92 10.42 -1.88 14.29
C ALA A 92 11.82 -1.40 13.90
N GLU A 93 12.75 -1.35 14.85
CA GLU A 93 14.15 -0.99 14.60
C GLU A 93 14.82 -1.96 13.60
N ARG A 94 14.60 -3.26 13.76
CA ARG A 94 15.13 -4.26 12.82
C ARG A 94 14.58 -4.07 11.41
N GLU A 95 13.28 -3.88 11.27
CA GLU A 95 12.65 -3.65 9.96
C GLU A 95 13.10 -2.32 9.37
N GLN A 96 13.27 -1.29 10.19
CA GLN A 96 13.79 0.01 9.79
C GLN A 96 15.16 -0.09 9.12
N SER A 97 16.03 -0.94 9.63
CA SER A 97 17.37 -1.16 9.06
C SER A 97 17.35 -1.92 7.72
N THR A 98 16.31 -2.71 7.45
CA THR A 98 16.21 -3.56 6.24
C THR A 98 15.37 -2.89 5.16
N LYS A 99 14.18 -2.44 5.51
CA LYS A 99 13.21 -1.75 4.65
C LYS A 99 12.61 -0.58 5.43
N PRO A 100 13.17 0.63 5.32
CA PRO A 100 12.76 1.77 6.11
C PRO A 100 11.26 2.07 6.02
N PHE A 101 10.65 2.42 7.16
CA PHE A 101 9.37 3.12 7.19
C PHE A 101 9.60 4.60 6.93
N GLN A 102 8.59 5.32 6.49
CA GLN A 102 8.64 6.78 6.45
C GLN A 102 8.77 7.35 7.87
N ALA A 103 7.98 6.82 8.80
CA ALA A 103 8.15 7.07 10.21
C ALA A 103 7.63 5.89 11.05
N VAL A 104 8.18 5.78 12.26
CA VAL A 104 7.74 4.85 13.32
C VAL A 104 7.17 5.68 14.46
N ILE A 105 5.92 5.44 14.83
CA ILE A 105 5.22 6.18 15.89
C ILE A 105 5.10 5.27 17.10
N SER A 106 5.70 5.65 18.23
CA SER A 106 5.79 4.80 19.43
C SER A 106 5.79 5.61 20.72
N SER A 107 5.88 4.93 21.86
CA SER A 107 5.94 5.57 23.18
C SER A 107 7.34 6.09 23.53
N GLU A 108 7.43 7.00 24.48
CA GLU A 108 8.71 7.57 24.98
C GLU A 108 9.70 6.53 25.53
N SER A 109 9.20 5.37 25.95
CA SER A 109 10.05 4.30 26.51
C SER A 109 10.90 3.57 25.47
N ALA A 110 10.70 3.85 24.18
CA ALA A 110 11.48 3.24 23.13
C ALA A 110 12.87 3.86 23.01
N ILE A 111 13.90 3.03 22.77
CA ILE A 111 15.25 3.51 22.49
C ILE A 111 15.36 3.75 21.00
N TYR A 112 15.56 5.01 20.61
CA TYR A 112 15.61 5.38 19.21
C TYR A 112 17.04 5.42 18.70
N THR A 113 17.27 4.66 17.66
CA THR A 113 18.55 4.66 16.94
C THR A 113 18.47 5.35 15.58
N HIS A 114 17.27 5.87 15.21
CA HIS A 114 17.00 6.42 13.88
C HIS A 114 16.20 7.71 13.96
N ASP A 115 16.49 8.65 13.08
CA ASP A 115 15.88 10.00 13.04
C ASP A 115 14.40 9.99 12.61
N ASN A 116 13.88 8.86 12.16
CA ASN A 116 12.50 8.74 11.66
C ASN A 116 11.52 8.12 12.67
N PHE A 117 11.81 8.27 13.95
CA PHE A 117 10.88 7.93 15.02
C PHE A 117 10.13 9.19 15.50
N ILE A 118 8.85 9.05 15.72
CA ILE A 118 7.97 10.07 16.31
C ILE A 118 7.48 9.55 17.65
N ILE A 119 7.77 10.27 18.71
CA ILE A 119 7.25 9.95 20.04
C ILE A 119 5.76 10.32 20.11
N ASP A 120 4.97 9.54 20.82
CA ASP A 120 3.50 9.63 20.79
C ASP A 120 2.94 11.01 21.20
N HIS A 121 3.63 11.75 22.06
CA HIS A 121 3.23 13.10 22.48
C HIS A 121 3.66 14.20 21.47
N GLU A 122 4.66 13.93 20.64
CA GLU A 122 5.11 14.82 19.56
C GLU A 122 4.33 14.60 18.26
N PHE A 123 3.52 13.54 18.20
CA PHE A 123 2.79 13.21 17.00
C PHE A 123 1.79 14.31 16.64
N SER A 124 1.96 14.82 15.45
CA SER A 124 1.09 15.79 14.80
C SER A 124 0.98 15.47 13.31
N ASP A 125 -0.18 15.75 12.73
CA ASP A 125 -0.36 15.66 11.27
C ASP A 125 0.58 16.62 10.49
N LEU A 126 1.04 17.67 11.16
CA LEU A 126 1.98 18.66 10.62
C LEU A 126 3.46 18.34 10.87
N HIS A 127 3.76 17.22 11.53
CA HIS A 127 5.14 16.79 11.74
C HIS A 127 5.82 16.55 10.39
N GLU A 128 7.09 16.96 10.24
CA GLU A 128 7.83 16.86 8.96
C GLU A 128 7.87 15.43 8.38
N LEU A 129 8.01 14.42 9.22
CA LEU A 129 7.98 13.01 8.81
C LEU A 129 6.59 12.56 8.34
N MET A 130 5.53 13.31 8.64
CA MET A 130 4.18 13.06 8.16
C MET A 130 3.93 13.64 6.76
N ASP A 131 4.88 14.40 6.20
CA ASP A 131 4.74 14.88 4.83
C ASP A 131 4.81 13.72 3.83
N ALA A 132 3.69 13.44 3.21
CA ALA A 132 3.55 12.44 2.14
C ALA A 132 3.32 13.14 0.79
N ASN A 133 4.26 13.99 0.36
CA ASN A 133 4.14 14.70 -0.90
C ASN A 133 3.82 13.74 -2.07
N VAL A 134 2.54 13.55 -2.35
CA VAL A 134 2.01 12.63 -3.38
C VAL A 134 1.95 13.27 -4.76
N ASN A 135 2.09 14.59 -4.83
CA ASN A 135 2.01 15.36 -6.08
C ASN A 135 3.39 15.60 -6.72
N THR A 136 4.33 14.72 -6.50
CA THR A 136 5.66 14.84 -7.12
C THR A 136 5.57 14.55 -8.63
N PRO A 137 6.06 15.43 -9.50
CA PRO A 137 6.17 15.15 -10.92
C PRO A 137 7.01 13.89 -11.17
N ILE A 138 6.52 13.00 -12.02
CA ILE A 138 7.20 11.74 -12.36
C ILE A 138 7.73 11.88 -13.78
N CYS A 139 9.01 11.55 -13.97
CA CYS A 139 9.59 11.48 -15.31
C CYS A 139 8.96 10.32 -16.09
N ARG A 140 8.75 10.52 -17.40
CA ARG A 140 8.19 9.50 -18.30
C ARG A 140 9.24 8.43 -18.71
N ASN A 141 10.03 7.97 -17.76
CA ASN A 141 10.89 6.82 -17.96
C ASN A 141 10.39 5.62 -17.17
N ILE A 142 10.74 4.43 -17.61
CA ILE A 142 10.20 3.20 -17.03
C ILE A 142 10.63 3.01 -15.57
N ASN A 143 11.84 3.38 -15.21
CA ASN A 143 12.38 3.20 -13.87
C ASN A 143 11.61 4.07 -12.85
N ASP A 144 11.37 5.35 -13.19
CA ASP A 144 10.62 6.24 -12.31
C ASP A 144 9.15 5.81 -12.20
N LEU A 145 8.54 5.41 -13.32
CA LEU A 145 7.17 4.91 -13.33
C LEU A 145 7.04 3.66 -12.46
N THR A 146 7.90 2.65 -12.65
CA THR A 146 7.86 1.42 -11.86
C THR A 146 8.13 1.70 -10.40
N HIS A 147 9.13 2.51 -10.06
CA HIS A 147 9.43 2.90 -8.68
C HIS A 147 8.20 3.50 -7.97
N HIS A 148 7.47 4.37 -8.67
CA HIS A 148 6.31 5.05 -8.07
C HIS A 148 5.09 4.13 -7.88
N VAL A 149 4.85 3.20 -8.80
CA VAL A 149 3.65 2.34 -8.78
C VAL A 149 3.87 0.98 -8.11
N THR A 150 5.11 0.56 -7.85
CA THR A 150 5.45 -0.76 -7.30
C THR A 150 4.62 -1.08 -6.05
N SER A 151 4.57 -0.16 -5.09
CA SER A 151 3.83 -0.39 -3.84
C SER A 151 2.32 -0.51 -4.04
N LEU A 152 1.77 0.15 -5.07
CA LEU A 152 0.37 0.02 -5.45
C LEU A 152 0.10 -1.35 -6.10
N LEU A 153 0.95 -1.75 -7.04
CA LEU A 153 0.84 -3.04 -7.72
C LEU A 153 0.98 -4.21 -6.73
N ASP A 154 1.94 -4.11 -5.82
CA ASP A 154 2.22 -5.12 -4.77
C ASP A 154 1.02 -5.40 -3.85
N GLN A 155 0.12 -4.43 -3.68
CA GLN A 155 -1.01 -4.51 -2.75
C GLN A 155 -2.34 -4.70 -3.44
N SER A 156 -2.38 -4.59 -4.77
CA SER A 156 -3.61 -4.66 -5.54
C SER A 156 -4.04 -6.10 -5.79
N ARG A 157 -5.33 -6.39 -5.60
CA ARG A 157 -5.95 -7.66 -5.99
C ARG A 157 -6.48 -7.64 -7.42
N THR A 158 -6.84 -6.47 -7.89
CA THR A 158 -7.31 -6.24 -9.25
C THR A 158 -6.55 -5.07 -9.83
N ILE A 159 -5.98 -5.25 -11.00
CA ILE A 159 -5.21 -4.24 -11.71
C ILE A 159 -5.84 -4.09 -13.09
N ILE A 160 -6.14 -2.85 -13.45
CA ILE A 160 -6.68 -2.50 -14.75
C ILE A 160 -5.75 -1.48 -15.38
N PHE A 161 -5.09 -1.86 -16.47
CA PHE A 161 -4.33 -0.93 -17.30
C PHE A 161 -5.28 -0.36 -18.36
N VAL A 162 -5.39 0.94 -18.41
CA VAL A 162 -6.21 1.65 -19.40
C VAL A 162 -5.31 2.56 -20.21
N ASP A 163 -5.13 2.23 -21.48
CA ASP A 163 -4.39 3.07 -22.42
C ASP A 163 -5.11 3.10 -23.77
N PRO A 164 -5.82 4.19 -24.11
CA PRO A 164 -6.56 4.31 -25.35
C PRO A 164 -5.66 4.34 -26.60
N TYR A 165 -4.36 4.54 -26.43
CA TYR A 165 -3.37 4.59 -27.50
C TYR A 165 -2.42 3.39 -27.52
N PHE A 166 -2.76 2.33 -26.77
CA PHE A 166 -1.93 1.15 -26.68
C PHE A 166 -1.88 0.39 -28.01
N TYR A 167 -0.68 0.22 -28.51
CA TYR A 167 -0.40 -0.62 -29.68
C TYR A 167 0.46 -1.82 -29.28
N GLY A 168 -0.17 -2.99 -29.21
CA GLY A 168 0.48 -4.23 -28.78
C GLY A 168 1.65 -4.72 -29.63
N THR A 169 1.92 -4.07 -30.77
CA THR A 169 3.07 -4.36 -31.64
C THR A 169 4.26 -3.42 -31.44
N LYS A 170 4.07 -2.32 -30.72
CA LYS A 170 5.12 -1.30 -30.53
C LYS A 170 5.80 -1.44 -29.18
N LYS A 171 7.12 -1.66 -29.18
CA LYS A 171 7.95 -1.83 -27.99
C LYS A 171 7.78 -0.71 -26.94
N LYS A 172 7.58 0.54 -27.38
CA LYS A 172 7.38 1.68 -26.47
C LYS A 172 6.17 1.55 -25.54
N PHE A 173 5.15 0.75 -25.90
CA PHE A 173 4.00 0.44 -25.06
C PHE A 173 4.16 -0.89 -24.32
N LEU A 174 4.82 -1.86 -24.97
CA LEU A 174 5.03 -3.19 -24.39
C LEU A 174 6.02 -3.18 -23.23
N ASN A 175 7.15 -2.46 -23.38
CA ASN A 175 8.19 -2.45 -22.35
C ASN A 175 7.68 -1.96 -20.98
N PRO A 176 6.95 -0.84 -20.85
CA PRO A 176 6.38 -0.44 -19.56
C PRO A 176 5.41 -1.47 -18.98
N LEU A 177 4.55 -2.03 -19.81
CA LEU A 177 3.60 -3.05 -19.39
C LEU A 177 4.32 -4.32 -18.89
N GLU A 178 5.36 -4.77 -19.60
CA GLU A 178 6.17 -5.92 -19.19
C GLU A 178 6.82 -5.70 -17.82
N GLU A 179 7.40 -4.54 -17.57
CA GLU A 179 7.98 -4.22 -16.25
C GLU A 179 6.93 -4.19 -15.14
N PHE A 180 5.74 -3.65 -15.41
CA PHE A 180 4.64 -3.71 -14.42
C PHE A 180 4.20 -5.15 -14.16
N LEU A 181 4.10 -5.98 -15.19
CA LEU A 181 3.75 -7.40 -15.04
C LEU A 181 4.81 -8.20 -14.28
N LYS A 182 6.11 -7.89 -14.46
CA LYS A 182 7.19 -8.49 -13.66
C LYS A 182 7.03 -8.18 -12.17
N ILE A 183 6.71 -6.93 -11.81
CA ILE A 183 6.46 -6.55 -10.41
C ILE A 183 5.29 -7.35 -9.84
N ILE A 184 4.20 -7.47 -10.60
CA ILE A 184 3.01 -8.22 -10.21
C ILE A 184 3.31 -9.72 -10.03
N ALA A 185 4.10 -10.30 -10.92
CA ALA A 185 4.44 -11.73 -10.92
C ALA A 185 5.25 -12.17 -9.70
N VAL A 186 6.04 -11.27 -9.11
CA VAL A 186 6.80 -11.55 -7.88
C VAL A 186 5.88 -11.78 -6.66
N ASN A 187 4.60 -11.35 -6.73
CA ASN A 187 3.65 -11.47 -5.63
C ASN A 187 2.35 -12.22 -6.01
N PRO A 188 2.41 -13.48 -6.43
CA PRO A 188 1.25 -14.21 -6.95
C PRO A 188 0.12 -14.40 -5.92
N LEU A 189 0.40 -14.32 -4.61
CA LEU A 189 -0.58 -14.59 -3.54
C LEU A 189 -1.63 -13.49 -3.33
N SER A 190 -1.45 -12.30 -3.88
CA SER A 190 -2.38 -11.18 -3.74
C SER A 190 -3.24 -10.95 -4.99
N LEU A 191 -2.87 -11.56 -6.11
CA LEU A 191 -3.45 -11.23 -7.40
C LEU A 191 -4.72 -12.04 -7.68
N GLY A 192 -5.84 -11.32 -7.80
CA GLY A 192 -7.11 -11.92 -8.25
C GLY A 192 -7.33 -11.76 -9.76
N ARG A 193 -7.00 -10.60 -10.32
CA ARG A 193 -7.26 -10.29 -11.74
C ARG A 193 -6.35 -9.18 -12.27
N VAL A 194 -5.77 -9.39 -13.46
CA VAL A 194 -5.17 -8.33 -14.29
C VAL A 194 -6.00 -8.18 -15.55
N SER A 195 -6.34 -6.94 -15.90
CA SER A 195 -7.07 -6.60 -17.12
C SER A 195 -6.34 -5.48 -17.85
N ILE A 196 -6.30 -5.55 -19.17
CA ILE A 196 -5.78 -4.51 -20.04
C ILE A 196 -6.93 -4.03 -20.90
N GLN A 197 -7.26 -2.74 -20.80
CA GLN A 197 -8.28 -2.09 -21.63
C GLN A 197 -7.58 -1.14 -22.57
N TYR A 198 -7.79 -1.31 -23.87
CA TYR A 198 -7.20 -0.46 -24.89
C TYR A 198 -8.19 -0.21 -26.04
N HIS A 199 -7.97 0.88 -26.76
CA HIS A 199 -8.72 1.14 -27.98
C HIS A 199 -8.05 0.42 -29.15
N HIS A 200 -8.77 -0.44 -29.83
CA HIS A 200 -8.30 -1.02 -31.08
C HIS A 200 -8.62 -0.07 -32.23
N ASN A 201 -7.58 0.45 -32.87
CA ASN A 201 -7.72 1.32 -34.03
C ASN A 201 -7.38 0.53 -35.29
N ASP A 202 -8.40 -0.02 -35.93
CA ASP A 202 -8.29 -0.80 -37.18
C ASP A 202 -8.03 0.07 -38.42
N GLY A 203 -7.38 1.22 -38.27
CA GLY A 203 -7.01 2.09 -39.38
C GLY A 203 -8.18 2.74 -40.14
N GLY A 204 -9.38 2.62 -39.65
CA GLY A 204 -10.57 3.15 -40.28
C GLY A 204 -11.66 3.53 -39.30
N ARG A 205 -11.90 4.85 -39.17
CA ARG A 205 -13.02 5.50 -38.50
C ARG A 205 -13.11 5.32 -36.99
N ILE A 206 -12.90 6.40 -36.28
CA ILE A 206 -13.29 6.64 -34.90
C ILE A 206 -14.83 6.43 -34.83
N GLY A 207 -15.29 5.40 -34.11
CA GLY A 207 -16.72 5.30 -33.91
C GLY A 207 -17.31 3.95 -33.51
N ASP A 208 -16.66 3.11 -32.72
CA ASP A 208 -17.40 2.08 -31.98
C ASP A 208 -16.71 1.72 -30.66
N PRO A 209 -17.30 2.10 -29.49
CA PRO A 209 -16.73 1.78 -28.18
C PRO A 209 -16.97 0.33 -27.73
N THR A 210 -17.50 -0.55 -28.57
CA THR A 210 -17.96 -1.88 -28.17
C THR A 210 -17.08 -3.06 -28.59
N SER A 211 -15.95 -2.86 -29.25
CA SER A 211 -15.05 -3.99 -29.56
C SER A 211 -14.19 -4.37 -28.35
N THR A 212 -14.79 -5.05 -27.39
CA THR A 212 -14.08 -5.84 -26.39
C THR A 212 -13.49 -7.07 -27.07
N HIS A 213 -12.26 -6.98 -27.59
CA HIS A 213 -11.53 -8.17 -27.97
C HIS A 213 -11.20 -8.99 -26.74
N ASN A 214 -11.45 -10.26 -26.85
CA ASN A 214 -11.40 -11.26 -25.80
C ASN A 214 -9.99 -11.32 -25.18
N VAL A 215 -9.89 -11.04 -23.91
CA VAL A 215 -8.65 -11.12 -23.10
C VAL A 215 -7.97 -12.49 -23.23
N ASP A 216 -8.70 -13.53 -23.67
CA ASP A 216 -8.23 -14.89 -23.83
C ASP A 216 -7.17 -15.04 -24.94
N GLU A 217 -7.18 -14.25 -26.00
CA GLU A 217 -6.14 -14.29 -27.03
C GLU A 217 -4.81 -13.69 -26.54
N ILE A 218 -4.88 -12.64 -25.75
CA ILE A 218 -3.72 -12.02 -25.12
C ILE A 218 -3.20 -12.94 -24.00
N SER A 219 -4.08 -13.50 -23.19
CA SER A 219 -3.79 -14.49 -22.14
C SER A 219 -3.02 -15.70 -22.68
N ASN A 220 -3.41 -16.25 -23.83
CA ASN A 220 -2.73 -17.39 -24.44
C ASN A 220 -1.33 -17.08 -25.00
N LYS A 221 -1.09 -15.86 -25.44
CA LYS A 221 0.23 -15.41 -25.93
C LYS A 221 1.17 -15.04 -24.79
N TRP A 222 0.63 -14.51 -23.69
CA TRP A 222 1.36 -14.04 -22.50
C TRP A 222 1.41 -15.07 -21.37
N GLY A 223 0.45 -15.99 -21.29
CA GLY A 223 0.49 -17.11 -20.36
C GLY A 223 1.72 -17.98 -20.55
N ARG A 224 2.25 -18.07 -21.78
CA ARG A 224 3.55 -18.73 -22.07
C ARG A 224 4.75 -17.91 -21.61
N ALA A 225 4.68 -16.59 -21.65
CA ALA A 225 5.77 -15.72 -21.17
C ALA A 225 5.83 -15.66 -19.65
N ILE A 226 4.68 -15.72 -18.97
CA ILE A 226 4.59 -15.73 -17.49
C ILE A 226 4.97 -17.11 -16.92
N SER A 227 4.72 -18.18 -17.66
CA SER A 227 5.10 -19.56 -17.25
C SER A 227 6.58 -19.86 -17.45
N SER A 228 7.34 -18.95 -18.06
CA SER A 228 8.79 -19.08 -18.31
C SER A 228 9.64 -18.15 -17.39
N ILE A 229 8.99 -17.45 -16.45
CA ILE A 229 9.61 -16.69 -15.36
C ILE A 229 9.39 -17.43 -14.04
#